data_6f07ba6fbcff265191e92d856607b981
#
_entry.id   6f07ba6fbcff265191e92d856607b981
#
_cell.length_a   1.000
_cell.length_b   1.000
_cell.length_c   1.000
_cell.angle_alpha   90.00
_cell.angle_beta   90.00
_cell.angle_gamma   90.00
#
_symmetry.space_group_name_H-M   'P 1'
#
loop_
_entity.id
_entity.type
_entity.pdbx_description
1 polymer ?
#
loop_
_entity_poly.entity_id
_entity_poly.type
_entity_poly.pdbx_seq_one_letter_code
_entity_poly.pdbx_strand_id
1 'polypeptide(L)'
;MNQQPLVSGDWDKVEKKKGFFRSFLRDYGKVFGGNAFLLVGNMLVFVIALCVVMLFVPMVFPVFLPDKLKEYILDTGLVEKSLVTDESVNNIYYLMCMIASFALCGLGLVTNGPFCSAISYYFKNVLIGENDFKPDIKKGLKDNWKRSIGASLISLVVTIVLIYNIGFYQSGAMWSGMAATAAKSFFFCLLSFWCCMQLFVYPLIACVELSFKDVYKNAALMAVQNFPIAILVFLIQLILFIALPFTLVFQFGSTGYALMVIFYLLFSFGFIAYISMYLTWKAIQKILNNSL
;
A
#
# COMPACT_ATOMS: atom_id res chain seq x y z
N MET A 1 24.37 10.03 -24.09
CA MET A 1 23.65 10.15 -22.84
C MET A 1 24.66 9.94 -21.71
N ASN A 2 25.13 11.04 -21.09
CA ASN A 2 26.06 10.95 -19.96
C ASN A 2 25.28 10.44 -18.74
N GLN A 3 25.37 9.17 -18.46
CA GLN A 3 24.97 8.61 -17.18
C GLN A 3 26.02 9.06 -16.15
N GLN A 4 25.68 10.07 -15.35
CA GLN A 4 26.45 10.33 -14.13
C GLN A 4 26.32 9.09 -13.24
N PRO A 5 27.44 8.61 -12.66
CA PRO A 5 27.41 7.43 -11.82
C PRO A 5 26.51 7.70 -10.62
N LEU A 6 25.54 6.81 -10.45
CA LEU A 6 24.73 6.68 -9.23
C LEU A 6 25.68 6.71 -8.02
N VAL A 7 25.44 7.67 -7.12
CA VAL A 7 26.11 7.89 -5.84
C VAL A 7 27.23 6.89 -5.53
N SER A 8 28.46 7.37 -5.70
CA SER A 8 29.67 6.64 -5.40
C SER A 8 29.73 6.26 -3.92
N GLY A 9 30.01 5.02 -3.58
CA GLY A 9 30.69 4.73 -2.34
C GLY A 9 30.35 3.44 -1.62
N ASP A 10 29.12 2.95 -1.57
CA ASP A 10 28.77 1.88 -0.63
C ASP A 10 28.09 0.63 -1.24
N TRP A 11 28.10 0.50 -2.56
CA TRP A 11 27.43 -0.59 -3.25
C TRP A 11 28.09 -1.95 -3.04
N ASP A 12 29.40 -1.97 -2.77
CA ASP A 12 30.21 -3.19 -2.61
C ASP A 12 30.12 -3.82 -1.22
N LYS A 13 29.58 -3.10 -0.23
CA LYS A 13 29.53 -3.54 1.16
C LYS A 13 28.38 -4.50 1.49
N VAL A 14 27.50 -4.81 0.55
CA VAL A 14 26.35 -5.67 0.85
C VAL A 14 26.78 -7.12 0.99
N GLU A 15 26.65 -7.67 2.18
CA GLU A 15 26.85 -9.08 2.50
C GLU A 15 26.13 -10.00 1.49
N LYS A 16 26.91 -10.81 0.78
CA LYS A 16 26.43 -11.80 -0.18
C LYS A 16 25.39 -12.73 0.44
N LYS A 17 24.17 -12.70 -0.12
CA LYS A 17 23.15 -13.77 -0.03
C LYS A 17 22.62 -14.15 1.38
N LYS A 18 22.02 -13.23 2.10
CA LYS A 18 21.02 -13.65 3.12
C LYS A 18 19.63 -13.62 2.49
N GLY A 19 18.87 -14.72 2.54
CA GLY A 19 17.48 -14.77 2.05
C GLY A 19 16.60 -13.74 2.77
N PHE A 20 15.52 -13.26 2.11
CA PHE A 20 14.60 -12.26 2.66
C PHE A 20 14.16 -12.57 4.11
N PHE A 21 13.71 -13.80 4.36
CA PHE A 21 13.17 -14.19 5.67
C PHE A 21 14.22 -14.09 6.80
N ARG A 22 15.46 -14.49 6.53
CA ARG A 22 16.56 -14.38 7.50
C ARG A 22 16.94 -12.93 7.77
N SER A 23 16.94 -12.08 6.74
CA SER A 23 17.18 -10.64 6.89
C SER A 23 16.06 -9.98 7.70
N PHE A 24 14.81 -10.30 7.39
CA PHE A 24 13.64 -9.80 8.12
C PHE A 24 13.67 -10.17 9.61
N LEU A 25 13.93 -11.43 9.95
CA LEU A 25 14.00 -11.86 11.37
C LEU A 25 15.12 -11.15 12.14
N ARG A 26 16.27 -10.95 11.50
CA ARG A 26 17.38 -10.20 12.10
C ARG A 26 17.00 -8.75 12.37
N ASP A 27 16.29 -8.12 11.46
CA ASP A 27 15.98 -6.69 11.49
C ASP A 27 14.59 -6.39 12.07
N TYR A 28 13.88 -7.39 12.63
CA TYR A 28 12.49 -7.25 13.08
C TYR A 28 12.26 -6.07 14.02
N GLY A 29 13.13 -5.84 15.01
CA GLY A 29 13.01 -4.69 15.92
C GLY A 29 13.08 -3.34 15.21
N LYS A 30 13.85 -3.26 14.10
CA LYS A 30 13.95 -2.06 13.27
C LYS A 30 12.71 -1.88 12.41
N VAL A 31 12.15 -2.99 11.91
CA VAL A 31 10.89 -2.99 11.14
C VAL A 31 9.74 -2.56 12.03
N PHE A 32 9.70 -2.99 13.29
CA PHE A 32 8.70 -2.56 14.26
C PHE A 32 8.76 -1.03 14.51
N GLY A 33 9.96 -0.46 14.73
CA GLY A 33 10.13 0.98 14.85
C GLY A 33 9.68 1.74 13.59
N GLY A 34 10.00 1.21 12.42
CA GLY A 34 9.53 1.72 11.13
C GLY A 34 8.02 1.62 10.95
N ASN A 35 7.41 0.54 11.44
CA ASN A 35 5.96 0.36 11.41
C ASN A 35 5.23 1.44 12.23
N ALA A 36 5.68 1.70 13.46
CA ALA A 36 5.12 2.75 14.30
C ALA A 36 5.23 4.13 13.64
N PHE A 37 6.36 4.44 13.03
CA PHE A 37 6.56 5.68 12.28
C PHE A 37 5.61 5.82 11.09
N LEU A 38 5.44 4.77 10.28
CA LEU A 38 4.51 4.76 9.14
C LEU A 38 3.05 4.85 9.59
N LEU A 39 2.69 4.19 10.68
CA LEU A 39 1.33 4.25 11.21
C LEU A 39 0.96 5.69 11.59
N VAL A 40 1.84 6.38 12.33
CA VAL A 40 1.66 7.80 12.66
C VAL A 40 1.58 8.65 11.40
N GLY A 41 2.47 8.42 10.42
CA GLY A 41 2.46 9.13 9.15
C GLY A 41 1.18 8.94 8.35
N ASN A 42 0.67 7.73 8.30
CA ASN A 42 -0.58 7.43 7.59
C ASN A 42 -1.83 7.95 8.33
N MET A 43 -1.81 8.13 9.65
CA MET A 43 -2.90 8.80 10.38
C MET A 43 -3.14 10.22 9.87
N LEU A 44 -2.10 10.93 9.41
CA LEU A 44 -2.24 12.28 8.86
C LEU A 44 -3.03 12.32 7.54
N VAL A 45 -3.02 11.23 6.77
CA VAL A 45 -3.76 11.11 5.50
C VAL A 45 -4.99 10.21 5.61
N PHE A 46 -5.25 9.65 6.77
CA PHE A 46 -6.38 8.74 7.00
C PHE A 46 -7.73 9.40 6.70
N VAL A 47 -7.89 10.67 7.05
CA VAL A 47 -9.12 11.43 6.73
C VAL A 47 -9.33 11.51 5.21
N ILE A 48 -8.26 11.70 4.43
CA ILE A 48 -8.33 11.71 2.97
C ILE A 48 -8.73 10.33 2.45
N ALA A 49 -8.12 9.26 2.98
CA ALA A 49 -8.49 7.88 2.63
C ALA A 49 -9.96 7.60 2.96
N LEU A 50 -10.45 8.05 4.13
CA LEU A 50 -11.85 7.91 4.53
C LEU A 50 -12.79 8.64 3.56
N CYS A 51 -12.44 9.87 3.14
CA CYS A 51 -13.22 10.59 2.13
C CYS A 51 -13.25 9.81 0.79
N VAL A 52 -12.15 9.25 0.34
CA VAL A 52 -12.10 8.40 -0.87
C VAL A 52 -13.00 7.18 -0.71
N VAL A 53 -12.96 6.50 0.44
CA VAL A 53 -13.82 5.36 0.72
C VAL A 53 -15.29 5.77 0.69
N MET A 54 -15.67 6.82 1.37
CA MET A 54 -17.09 7.22 1.48
C MET A 54 -17.67 7.76 0.16
N LEU A 55 -16.86 8.39 -0.69
CA LEU A 55 -17.34 9.01 -1.93
C LEU A 55 -17.25 8.08 -3.15
N PHE A 56 -16.19 7.30 -3.29
CA PHE A 56 -15.90 6.58 -4.51
C PHE A 56 -16.06 5.06 -4.40
N VAL A 57 -15.75 4.47 -3.24
CA VAL A 57 -15.84 3.00 -3.06
C VAL A 57 -17.27 2.47 -3.18
N PRO A 58 -18.34 3.17 -2.71
CA PRO A 58 -19.72 2.72 -2.89
C PRO A 58 -20.16 2.63 -4.36
N MET A 59 -19.51 3.36 -5.26
CA MET A 59 -19.79 3.24 -6.72
C MET A 59 -19.40 1.85 -7.26
N VAL A 60 -18.38 1.23 -6.65
CA VAL A 60 -17.90 -0.11 -7.03
C VAL A 60 -18.53 -1.20 -6.18
N PHE A 61 -18.67 -0.94 -4.89
CA PHE A 61 -19.19 -1.86 -3.89
C PHE A 61 -20.38 -1.22 -3.15
N PRO A 62 -21.62 -1.40 -3.63
CA PRO A 62 -22.81 -0.77 -3.02
C PRO A 62 -23.02 -1.12 -1.55
N VAL A 63 -22.45 -2.22 -1.05
CA VAL A 63 -22.46 -2.61 0.37
C VAL A 63 -21.83 -1.53 1.30
N PHE A 64 -21.03 -0.60 0.74
CA PHE A 64 -20.56 0.60 1.44
C PHE A 64 -21.60 1.73 1.51
N LEU A 65 -22.89 1.44 1.26
CA LEU A 65 -24.01 2.30 1.57
C LEU A 65 -24.78 1.69 2.74
N PRO A 66 -25.10 2.42 3.84
CA PRO A 66 -25.72 1.84 5.03
C PRO A 66 -27.00 1.06 4.74
N ASP A 67 -27.87 1.61 3.87
CA ASP A 67 -29.14 0.96 3.50
C ASP A 67 -28.90 -0.36 2.76
N LYS A 68 -27.92 -0.39 1.85
CA LYS A 68 -27.55 -1.60 1.11
C LYS A 68 -26.84 -2.63 1.99
N LEU A 69 -26.06 -2.16 2.95
CA LEU A 69 -25.46 -3.03 3.96
C LEU A 69 -26.52 -3.71 4.82
N LYS A 70 -27.55 -2.95 5.25
CA LYS A 70 -28.69 -3.49 6.00
C LYS A 70 -29.44 -4.56 5.22
N GLU A 71 -29.78 -4.26 3.94
CA GLU A 71 -30.41 -5.19 3.01
C GLU A 71 -29.57 -6.48 2.87
N TYR A 72 -28.26 -6.34 2.63
CA TYR A 72 -27.34 -7.46 2.49
C TYR A 72 -27.25 -8.35 3.75
N ILE A 73 -27.20 -7.74 4.95
CA ILE A 73 -27.13 -8.50 6.23
C ILE A 73 -28.45 -9.28 6.43
N LEU A 74 -29.58 -8.67 6.12
CA LEU A 74 -30.89 -9.33 6.26
C LEU A 74 -31.07 -10.48 5.25
N ASP A 75 -30.61 -10.32 4.01
CA ASP A 75 -30.73 -11.31 2.96
C ASP A 75 -29.81 -12.52 3.17
N THR A 76 -28.60 -12.28 3.67
CA THR A 76 -27.63 -13.38 3.91
C THR A 76 -27.97 -14.22 5.14
N GLY A 77 -28.85 -13.73 6.03
CA GLY A 77 -29.20 -14.44 7.27
C GLY A 77 -28.02 -14.66 8.22
N LEU A 78 -26.92 -13.92 8.05
CA LEU A 78 -25.71 -14.04 8.88
C LEU A 78 -25.95 -13.63 10.33
N VAL A 79 -26.96 -12.80 10.57
CA VAL A 79 -27.33 -12.29 11.89
C VAL A 79 -28.84 -12.47 12.07
N GLU A 80 -29.26 -12.77 13.29
CA GLU A 80 -30.68 -12.86 13.63
C GLU A 80 -31.37 -11.51 13.40
N LYS A 81 -32.52 -11.51 12.72
CA LYS A 81 -33.23 -10.27 12.31
C LYS A 81 -33.51 -9.32 13.48
N SER A 82 -33.72 -9.85 14.66
CA SER A 82 -33.93 -9.11 15.91
C SER A 82 -32.73 -8.26 16.33
N LEU A 83 -31.51 -8.63 15.92
CA LEU A 83 -30.26 -7.96 16.26
C LEU A 83 -29.83 -6.91 15.20
N VAL A 84 -30.52 -6.87 14.05
CA VAL A 84 -30.22 -5.92 12.97
C VAL A 84 -30.93 -4.59 13.23
N THR A 85 -30.35 -3.79 14.11
CA THR A 85 -30.79 -2.41 14.40
C THR A 85 -30.02 -1.43 13.52
N ASP A 86 -30.57 -0.22 13.32
CA ASP A 86 -29.85 0.83 12.57
C ASP A 86 -28.52 1.20 13.23
N GLU A 87 -28.44 1.15 14.55
CA GLU A 87 -27.19 1.36 15.29
C GLU A 87 -26.16 0.28 15.00
N SER A 88 -26.54 -1.01 15.01
CA SER A 88 -25.63 -2.11 14.70
C SER A 88 -25.12 -2.06 13.27
N VAL A 89 -26.00 -1.70 12.32
CA VAL A 89 -25.63 -1.54 10.90
C VAL A 89 -24.65 -0.37 10.72
N ASN A 90 -24.91 0.78 11.36
CA ASN A 90 -24.01 1.93 11.31
C ASN A 90 -22.63 1.60 11.90
N ASN A 91 -22.56 0.87 13.02
CA ASN A 91 -21.30 0.46 13.60
C ASN A 91 -20.49 -0.44 12.65
N ILE A 92 -21.13 -1.41 11.99
CA ILE A 92 -20.52 -2.27 10.99
C ILE A 92 -20.04 -1.42 9.79
N TYR A 93 -20.88 -0.50 9.32
CA TYR A 93 -20.53 0.39 8.22
C TYR A 93 -19.27 1.23 8.51
N TYR A 94 -19.21 1.88 9.69
CA TYR A 94 -18.02 2.66 10.07
C TYR A 94 -16.77 1.79 10.17
N LEU A 95 -16.90 0.57 10.70
CA LEU A 95 -15.82 -0.37 10.79
C LEU A 95 -15.30 -0.79 9.40
N MET A 96 -16.22 -1.07 8.46
CA MET A 96 -15.86 -1.36 7.06
C MET A 96 -15.12 -0.18 6.42
N CYS A 97 -15.61 1.05 6.62
CA CYS A 97 -14.95 2.25 6.12
C CYS A 97 -13.54 2.43 6.71
N MET A 98 -13.35 2.14 7.99
CA MET A 98 -12.03 2.16 8.64
C MET A 98 -11.08 1.12 8.02
N ILE A 99 -11.51 -0.12 7.90
CA ILE A 99 -10.70 -1.20 7.29
C ILE A 99 -10.32 -0.83 5.86
N ALA A 100 -11.29 -0.36 5.06
CA ALA A 100 -11.05 0.06 3.68
C ALA A 100 -10.07 1.24 3.59
N SER A 101 -10.15 2.19 4.52
CA SER A 101 -9.21 3.33 4.57
C SER A 101 -7.78 2.88 4.92
N PHE A 102 -7.62 1.96 5.88
CA PHE A 102 -6.32 1.33 6.15
C PHE A 102 -5.82 0.52 4.97
N ALA A 103 -6.71 -0.15 4.24
CA ALA A 103 -6.35 -0.89 3.03
C ALA A 103 -5.82 0.06 1.93
N LEU A 104 -6.47 1.20 1.69
CA LEU A 104 -5.98 2.20 0.73
C LEU A 104 -4.57 2.71 1.10
N CYS A 105 -4.31 2.93 2.40
CA CYS A 105 -2.99 3.31 2.88
C CYS A 105 -1.98 2.15 2.73
N GLY A 106 -2.36 0.95 3.11
CA GLY A 106 -1.50 -0.25 3.07
C GLY A 106 -1.15 -0.72 1.67
N LEU A 107 -2.05 -0.51 0.70
CA LEU A 107 -1.83 -0.76 -0.72
C LEU A 107 -0.98 0.34 -1.40
N GLY A 108 -0.62 1.40 -0.67
CA GLY A 108 0.14 2.51 -1.22
C GLY A 108 -0.66 3.46 -2.12
N LEU A 109 -1.99 3.40 -2.08
CA LEU A 109 -2.89 4.18 -2.92
C LEU A 109 -3.14 5.59 -2.35
N VAL A 110 -3.28 5.69 -1.04
CA VAL A 110 -3.39 6.97 -0.32
C VAL A 110 -2.34 6.97 0.79
N THR A 111 -1.26 7.72 0.60
CA THR A 111 -0.09 7.66 1.50
C THR A 111 0.43 9.03 1.86
N ASN A 112 1.12 9.12 3.00
CA ASN A 112 2.00 10.24 3.31
C ASN A 112 3.38 10.00 2.68
N GLY A 113 3.59 10.48 1.47
CA GLY A 113 4.82 10.24 0.70
C GLY A 113 6.11 10.59 1.41
N PRO A 114 6.24 11.75 2.08
CA PRO A 114 7.42 12.07 2.89
C PRO A 114 7.76 11.00 3.93
N PHE A 115 6.77 10.47 4.64
CA PHE A 115 6.98 9.38 5.62
C PHE A 115 7.38 8.07 4.94
N CYS A 116 6.74 7.75 3.79
CA CYS A 116 7.07 6.53 3.02
C CYS A 116 8.48 6.57 2.45
N SER A 117 8.94 7.71 1.94
CA SER A 117 10.31 7.84 1.43
C SER A 117 11.35 7.87 2.54
N ALA A 118 11.05 8.50 3.69
CA ALA A 118 11.94 8.53 4.83
C ALA A 118 12.18 7.13 5.40
N ILE A 119 11.12 6.34 5.55
CA ILE A 119 11.27 4.96 6.03
C ILE A 119 11.98 4.07 5.01
N SER A 120 11.77 4.31 3.71
CA SER A 120 12.50 3.60 2.64
C SER A 120 14.00 3.93 2.71
N TYR A 121 14.36 5.19 2.96
CA TYR A 121 15.76 5.59 3.17
C TYR A 121 16.37 4.89 4.40
N TYR A 122 15.66 4.87 5.51
CA TYR A 122 16.09 4.14 6.71
C TYR A 122 16.26 2.64 6.45
N PHE A 123 15.30 1.98 5.80
CA PHE A 123 15.40 0.55 5.49
C PHE A 123 16.52 0.24 4.47
N LYS A 124 16.83 1.15 3.56
CA LYS A 124 18.03 1.06 2.74
C LYS A 124 19.27 0.92 3.62
N ASN A 125 19.44 1.83 4.60
CA ASN A 125 20.58 1.82 5.49
C ASN A 125 20.60 0.59 6.42
N VAL A 126 19.43 0.09 6.85
CA VAL A 126 19.31 -1.18 7.58
C VAL A 126 19.83 -2.35 6.74
N LEU A 127 19.51 -2.40 5.45
CA LEU A 127 19.95 -3.47 4.54
C LEU A 127 21.47 -3.44 4.28
N ILE A 128 22.06 -2.26 4.28
CA ILE A 128 23.52 -2.05 4.13
C ILE A 128 24.26 -2.34 5.44
N GLY A 129 23.57 -2.31 6.60
CA GLY A 129 24.16 -2.49 7.91
C GLY A 129 24.62 -1.18 8.59
N GLU A 130 24.38 -0.04 7.97
CA GLU A 130 24.71 1.30 8.43
C GLU A 130 23.40 2.05 8.77
N ASN A 131 22.83 1.86 9.94
CA ASN A 131 21.56 2.49 10.29
C ASN A 131 21.58 3.21 11.62
N ASP A 132 21.07 4.43 11.62
CA ASP A 132 20.67 5.18 12.81
C ASP A 132 19.29 5.79 12.57
N PHE A 133 18.30 5.41 13.39
CA PHE A 133 16.89 5.72 13.11
C PHE A 133 16.62 7.22 12.97
N LYS A 134 17.05 8.03 13.94
CA LYS A 134 16.74 9.48 13.94
C LYS A 134 17.42 10.25 12.80
N PRO A 135 18.74 10.13 12.58
CA PRO A 135 19.43 10.80 11.48
C PRO A 135 18.91 10.35 10.11
N ASP A 136 18.67 9.05 9.92
CA ASP A 136 18.21 8.50 8.65
C ASP A 136 16.82 9.01 8.27
N ILE A 137 15.87 8.97 9.23
CA ILE A 137 14.52 9.52 9.02
C ILE A 137 14.57 11.02 8.72
N LYS A 138 15.36 11.79 9.50
CA LYS A 138 15.51 13.24 9.27
C LYS A 138 16.08 13.54 7.89
N LYS A 139 17.10 12.79 7.48
CA LYS A 139 17.72 12.94 6.14
C LYS A 139 16.75 12.53 5.04
N GLY A 140 16.11 11.36 5.16
CA GLY A 140 15.13 10.88 4.19
C GLY A 140 13.95 11.84 3.99
N LEU A 141 13.44 12.45 5.08
CA LEU A 141 12.42 13.50 5.02
C LEU A 141 12.93 14.74 4.29
N LYS A 142 14.11 15.27 4.71
CA LYS A 142 14.65 16.54 4.17
C LYS A 142 14.96 16.44 2.69
N ASP A 143 15.59 15.36 2.26
CA ASP A 143 16.11 15.24 0.89
C ASP A 143 15.02 14.88 -0.12
N ASN A 144 13.95 14.21 0.31
CA ASN A 144 12.96 13.62 -0.59
C ASN A 144 11.55 14.24 -0.50
N TRP A 145 11.29 15.18 0.42
CA TRP A 145 9.94 15.63 0.72
C TRP A 145 9.14 16.17 -0.48
N LYS A 146 9.75 16.98 -1.35
CA LYS A 146 9.09 17.55 -2.53
C LYS A 146 8.65 16.47 -3.53
N ARG A 147 9.57 15.53 -3.84
CA ARG A 147 9.29 14.41 -4.75
C ARG A 147 8.23 13.50 -4.19
N SER A 148 8.28 13.25 -2.89
CA SER A 148 7.36 12.34 -2.20
C SER A 148 5.95 12.90 -2.06
N ILE A 149 5.78 14.21 -1.82
CA ILE A 149 4.47 14.87 -1.85
C ILE A 149 3.88 14.76 -3.25
N GLY A 150 4.67 15.06 -4.29
CA GLY A 150 4.22 14.90 -5.67
C GLY A 150 3.77 13.47 -5.98
N ALA A 151 4.53 12.45 -5.50
CA ALA A 151 4.15 11.05 -5.67
C ALA A 151 2.84 10.71 -4.95
N SER A 152 2.63 11.22 -3.73
CA SER A 152 1.36 11.02 -2.99
C SER A 152 0.17 11.63 -3.74
N LEU A 153 0.32 12.84 -4.25
CA LEU A 153 -0.76 13.51 -5.00
C LEU A 153 -1.11 12.76 -6.27
N ILE A 154 -0.10 12.31 -7.04
CA ILE A 154 -0.35 11.50 -8.24
C ILE A 154 -1.00 10.17 -7.87
N SER A 155 -0.52 9.51 -6.81
CA SER A 155 -1.13 8.26 -6.35
C SER A 155 -2.60 8.45 -6.01
N LEU A 156 -2.94 9.50 -5.27
CA LEU A 156 -4.33 9.83 -4.92
C LEU A 156 -5.19 10.09 -6.16
N VAL A 157 -4.72 10.94 -7.08
CA VAL A 157 -5.49 11.28 -8.31
C VAL A 157 -5.72 10.05 -9.18
N VAL A 158 -4.67 9.27 -9.44
CA VAL A 158 -4.79 8.03 -10.24
C VAL A 158 -5.72 7.04 -9.58
N THR A 159 -5.63 6.87 -8.26
CA THR A 159 -6.52 5.99 -7.49
C THR A 159 -7.98 6.41 -7.64
N ILE A 160 -8.30 7.70 -7.46
CA ILE A 160 -9.66 8.23 -7.63
C ILE A 160 -10.15 7.96 -9.05
N VAL A 161 -9.34 8.29 -10.08
CA VAL A 161 -9.70 8.08 -11.48
C VAL A 161 -9.98 6.61 -11.77
N LEU A 162 -9.15 5.68 -11.26
CA LEU A 162 -9.34 4.25 -11.50
C LEU A 162 -10.60 3.72 -10.80
N ILE A 163 -10.81 4.06 -9.52
CA ILE A 163 -12.01 3.65 -8.76
C ILE A 163 -13.27 4.24 -9.41
N TYR A 164 -13.24 5.52 -9.78
CA TYR A 164 -14.36 6.17 -10.48
C TYR A 164 -14.73 5.44 -11.79
N ASN A 165 -13.74 5.10 -12.63
CA ASN A 165 -14.01 4.39 -13.88
C ASN A 165 -14.57 2.99 -13.63
N ILE A 166 -14.05 2.25 -12.64
CA ILE A 166 -14.61 0.95 -12.27
C ILE A 166 -16.09 1.10 -11.88
N GLY A 167 -16.41 2.09 -11.02
CA GLY A 167 -17.79 2.37 -10.58
C GLY A 167 -18.70 2.82 -11.72
N PHE A 168 -18.18 3.67 -12.63
CA PHE A 168 -18.91 4.13 -13.80
C PHE A 168 -19.35 2.98 -14.70
N TYR A 169 -18.45 2.05 -15.02
CA TYR A 169 -18.79 0.86 -15.81
C TYR A 169 -19.60 -0.17 -15.02
N GLN A 170 -19.52 -0.18 -13.69
CA GLN A 170 -20.36 -1.00 -12.84
C GLN A 170 -21.81 -0.54 -12.85
N SER A 171 -22.09 0.77 -12.93
CA SER A 171 -23.44 1.33 -12.93
C SER A 171 -24.22 1.07 -14.23
N GLY A 172 -23.55 0.63 -15.29
CA GLY A 172 -24.17 0.42 -16.59
C GLY A 172 -24.59 1.71 -17.32
N ALA A 173 -24.14 2.87 -16.86
CA ALA A 173 -24.60 4.18 -17.36
C ALA A 173 -24.31 4.43 -18.85
N MET A 174 -23.26 3.85 -19.40
CA MET A 174 -22.86 4.07 -20.79
C MET A 174 -22.90 2.78 -21.61
N TRP A 175 -22.46 1.67 -21.05
CA TRP A 175 -22.40 0.36 -21.68
C TRP A 175 -23.08 -0.68 -20.80
N SER A 176 -23.68 -1.69 -21.41
CA SER A 176 -24.29 -2.83 -20.72
C SER A 176 -23.69 -4.15 -21.20
N GLY A 177 -23.91 -5.21 -20.44
CA GLY A 177 -23.51 -6.55 -20.81
C GLY A 177 -22.00 -6.76 -20.87
N MET A 178 -21.52 -7.47 -21.91
CA MET A 178 -20.13 -7.92 -22.04
C MET A 178 -19.14 -6.74 -22.13
N ALA A 179 -19.51 -5.66 -22.84
CA ALA A 179 -18.63 -4.50 -23.01
C ALA A 179 -18.36 -3.77 -21.68
N ALA A 180 -19.38 -3.58 -20.84
CA ALA A 180 -19.23 -3.00 -19.51
C ALA A 180 -18.37 -3.88 -18.61
N THR A 181 -18.57 -5.19 -18.65
CA THR A 181 -17.76 -6.15 -17.87
C THR A 181 -16.30 -6.13 -18.30
N ALA A 182 -16.02 -6.10 -19.61
CA ALA A 182 -14.66 -6.01 -20.13
C ALA A 182 -13.96 -4.70 -19.71
N ALA A 183 -14.65 -3.56 -19.83
CA ALA A 183 -14.13 -2.26 -19.41
C ALA A 183 -13.83 -2.23 -17.91
N LYS A 184 -14.77 -2.69 -17.07
CA LYS A 184 -14.58 -2.81 -15.62
C LYS A 184 -13.36 -3.68 -15.28
N SER A 185 -13.25 -4.85 -15.90
CA SER A 185 -12.12 -5.78 -15.67
C SER A 185 -10.78 -5.15 -16.08
N PHE A 186 -10.75 -4.40 -17.18
CA PHE A 186 -9.57 -3.67 -17.61
C PHE A 186 -9.11 -2.65 -16.56
N PHE A 187 -10.02 -1.84 -16.00
CA PHE A 187 -9.66 -0.88 -14.95
C PHE A 187 -9.28 -1.56 -13.64
N PHE A 188 -9.85 -2.72 -13.30
CA PHE A 188 -9.35 -3.52 -12.16
C PHE A 188 -7.93 -4.03 -12.38
N CYS A 189 -7.59 -4.49 -13.58
CA CYS A 189 -6.22 -4.87 -13.93
C CYS A 189 -5.26 -3.68 -13.82
N LEU A 190 -5.67 -2.49 -14.30
CA LEU A 190 -4.88 -1.27 -14.17
C LEU A 190 -4.68 -0.88 -12.69
N LEU A 191 -5.71 -0.96 -11.86
CA LEU A 191 -5.60 -0.68 -10.44
C LEU A 191 -4.64 -1.66 -9.74
N SER A 192 -4.73 -2.95 -10.05
CA SER A 192 -3.82 -3.97 -9.52
C SER A 192 -2.38 -3.73 -9.96
N PHE A 193 -2.16 -3.38 -11.22
CA PHE A 193 -0.84 -3.01 -11.73
C PHE A 193 -0.32 -1.73 -11.06
N TRP A 194 -1.19 -0.75 -10.84
CA TRP A 194 -0.86 0.48 -10.11
C TRP A 194 -0.41 0.17 -8.68
N CYS A 195 -1.09 -0.73 -7.95
CA CYS A 195 -0.64 -1.19 -6.64
C CYS A 195 0.74 -1.84 -6.69
N CYS A 196 0.99 -2.70 -7.68
CA CYS A 196 2.31 -3.32 -7.88
C CYS A 196 3.42 -2.27 -8.15
N MET A 197 3.11 -1.20 -8.89
CA MET A 197 4.06 -0.10 -9.12
C MET A 197 4.38 0.67 -7.83
N GLN A 198 3.38 0.91 -6.97
CA GLN A 198 3.57 1.66 -5.72
C GLN A 198 4.59 1.01 -4.79
N LEU A 199 4.80 -0.30 -4.88
CA LEU A 199 5.86 -1.00 -4.14
C LEU A 199 7.25 -0.44 -4.42
N PHE A 200 7.48 0.10 -5.62
CA PHE A 200 8.80 0.56 -6.07
C PHE A 200 8.97 2.08 -6.04
N VAL A 201 7.89 2.86 -6.02
CA VAL A 201 7.94 4.34 -6.17
C VAL A 201 8.72 4.99 -5.03
N TYR A 202 8.35 4.76 -3.77
CA TYR A 202 9.01 5.39 -2.62
C TYR A 202 10.44 4.88 -2.37
N PRO A 203 10.71 3.57 -2.49
CA PRO A 203 12.07 3.06 -2.46
C PRO A 203 12.97 3.68 -3.57
N LEU A 204 12.47 3.86 -4.79
CA LEU A 204 13.23 4.51 -5.85
C LEU A 204 13.53 5.99 -5.52
N ILE A 205 12.54 6.73 -5.02
CA ILE A 205 12.74 8.13 -4.59
C ILE A 205 13.83 8.21 -3.52
N ALA A 206 13.89 7.24 -2.60
CA ALA A 206 14.85 7.21 -1.50
C ALA A 206 16.26 6.77 -1.93
N CYS A 207 16.38 5.94 -2.99
CA CYS A 207 17.65 5.34 -3.40
C CYS A 207 18.35 6.09 -4.51
N VAL A 208 17.60 6.76 -5.40
CA VAL A 208 18.14 7.26 -6.68
C VAL A 208 17.66 8.68 -6.96
N GLU A 209 18.57 9.53 -7.41
CA GLU A 209 18.24 10.87 -7.87
C GLU A 209 17.71 10.84 -9.31
N LEU A 210 16.43 10.53 -9.45
CA LEU A 210 15.74 10.48 -10.73
C LEU A 210 14.79 11.67 -10.89
N SER A 211 14.50 12.03 -12.14
CA SER A 211 13.40 12.93 -12.45
C SER A 211 12.07 12.26 -12.06
N PHE A 212 11.04 13.05 -11.83
CA PHE A 212 9.73 12.54 -11.44
C PHE A 212 9.16 11.51 -12.44
N LYS A 213 9.29 11.82 -13.73
CA LYS A 213 8.88 10.94 -14.83
C LYS A 213 9.67 9.63 -14.83
N ASP A 214 10.98 9.70 -14.56
CA ASP A 214 11.84 8.52 -14.55
C ASP A 214 11.58 7.62 -13.35
N VAL A 215 11.18 8.17 -12.20
CA VAL A 215 10.73 7.36 -11.03
C VAL A 215 9.58 6.45 -11.44
N TYR A 216 8.51 7.00 -12.04
CA TYR A 216 7.35 6.20 -12.44
C TYR A 216 7.67 5.24 -13.59
N LYS A 217 8.47 5.65 -14.57
CA LYS A 217 8.94 4.78 -15.65
C LYS A 217 9.71 3.58 -15.10
N ASN A 218 10.66 3.83 -14.19
CA ASN A 218 11.46 2.76 -13.59
C ASN A 218 10.63 1.90 -12.64
N ALA A 219 9.69 2.46 -11.87
CA ALA A 219 8.76 1.70 -11.04
C ALA A 219 7.90 0.74 -11.88
N ALA A 220 7.37 1.20 -13.03
CA ALA A 220 6.63 0.36 -13.96
C ALA A 220 7.51 -0.77 -14.53
N LEU A 221 8.74 -0.45 -14.97
CA LEU A 221 9.68 -1.44 -15.47
C LEU A 221 10.02 -2.49 -14.40
N MET A 222 10.28 -2.07 -13.16
CA MET A 222 10.55 -2.98 -12.06
C MET A 222 9.35 -3.86 -11.72
N ALA A 223 8.13 -3.32 -11.75
CA ALA A 223 6.91 -4.08 -11.54
C ALA A 223 6.73 -5.16 -12.63
N VAL A 224 7.01 -4.83 -13.90
CA VAL A 224 6.93 -5.80 -15.01
C VAL A 224 8.05 -6.83 -14.92
N GLN A 225 9.31 -6.41 -14.71
CA GLN A 225 10.45 -7.32 -14.64
C GLN A 225 10.38 -8.29 -13.46
N ASN A 226 9.76 -7.87 -12.35
CA ASN A 226 9.59 -8.68 -11.16
C ASN A 226 8.11 -9.06 -10.94
N PHE A 227 7.32 -9.15 -12.01
CA PHE A 227 5.86 -9.31 -11.96
C PHE A 227 5.38 -10.44 -11.05
N PRO A 228 5.95 -11.69 -11.09
CA PRO A 228 5.49 -12.75 -10.20
C PRO A 228 5.67 -12.41 -8.71
N ILE A 229 6.77 -11.72 -8.37
CA ILE A 229 7.05 -11.33 -6.98
C ILE A 229 6.19 -10.12 -6.60
N ALA A 230 6.03 -9.14 -7.49
CA ALA A 230 5.19 -7.97 -7.24
C ALA A 230 3.73 -8.37 -7.00
N ILE A 231 3.19 -9.30 -7.80
CA ILE A 231 1.84 -9.85 -7.59
C ILE A 231 1.73 -10.63 -6.28
N LEU A 232 2.74 -11.42 -5.93
CA LEU A 232 2.75 -12.14 -4.65
C LEU A 232 2.70 -11.15 -3.47
N VAL A 233 3.50 -10.08 -3.50
CA VAL A 233 3.47 -9.05 -2.45
C VAL A 233 2.14 -8.31 -2.44
N PHE A 234 1.56 -8.01 -3.60
CA PHE A 234 0.22 -7.43 -3.71
C PHE A 234 -0.85 -8.34 -3.07
N LEU A 235 -0.81 -9.65 -3.32
CA LEU A 235 -1.72 -10.60 -2.67
C LEU A 235 -1.51 -10.65 -1.15
N ILE A 236 -0.26 -10.58 -0.68
CA ILE A 236 0.04 -10.46 0.74
C ILE A 236 -0.58 -9.17 1.31
N GLN A 237 -0.47 -8.04 0.61
CA GLN A 237 -1.11 -6.79 1.03
C GLN A 237 -2.64 -6.92 1.12
N LEU A 238 -3.29 -7.56 0.14
CA LEU A 238 -4.74 -7.81 0.19
C LEU A 238 -5.12 -8.68 1.40
N ILE A 239 -4.33 -9.70 1.70
CA ILE A 239 -4.54 -10.54 2.88
C ILE A 239 -4.37 -9.70 4.15
N LEU A 240 -3.27 -8.98 4.31
CA LEU A 240 -2.93 -8.24 5.51
C LEU A 240 -3.87 -7.07 5.80
N PHE A 241 -4.31 -6.34 4.77
CA PHE A 241 -5.08 -5.11 4.94
C PHE A 241 -6.58 -5.26 4.68
N ILE A 242 -7.02 -6.35 4.06
CA ILE A 242 -8.43 -6.60 3.75
C ILE A 242 -8.89 -7.92 4.38
N ALA A 243 -8.39 -9.07 3.89
CA ALA A 243 -8.95 -10.36 4.26
C ALA A 243 -8.80 -10.65 5.76
N LEU A 244 -7.60 -10.48 6.32
CA LEU A 244 -7.34 -10.73 7.73
C LEU A 244 -8.13 -9.81 8.67
N PRO A 245 -8.17 -8.47 8.49
CA PRO A 245 -8.99 -7.59 9.30
C PRO A 245 -10.48 -7.93 9.27
N PHE A 246 -11.03 -8.14 8.08
CA PHE A 246 -12.44 -8.54 7.95
C PHE A 246 -12.69 -9.87 8.68
N THR A 247 -11.88 -10.89 8.44
CA THR A 247 -12.04 -12.21 9.10
C THR A 247 -11.97 -12.07 10.61
N LEU A 248 -10.96 -11.37 11.15
CA LEU A 248 -10.82 -11.19 12.60
C LEU A 248 -12.04 -10.50 13.21
N VAL A 249 -12.49 -9.40 12.62
CA VAL A 249 -13.59 -8.62 13.16
C VAL A 249 -14.92 -9.37 13.06
N PHE A 250 -15.23 -9.94 11.91
CA PHE A 250 -16.53 -10.61 11.71
C PHE A 250 -16.64 -11.96 12.39
N GLN A 251 -15.52 -12.68 12.62
CA GLN A 251 -15.56 -13.96 13.33
C GLN A 251 -15.42 -13.83 14.85
N PHE A 252 -14.65 -12.86 15.34
CA PHE A 252 -14.32 -12.75 16.76
C PHE A 252 -14.83 -11.46 17.43
N GLY A 253 -15.60 -10.64 16.71
CA GLY A 253 -16.22 -9.42 17.24
C GLY A 253 -15.21 -8.45 17.88
N SER A 254 -15.46 -8.05 19.13
CA SER A 254 -14.60 -7.10 19.87
C SER A 254 -13.18 -7.62 20.09
N THR A 255 -13.02 -8.92 20.34
CA THR A 255 -11.70 -9.56 20.45
C THR A 255 -10.96 -9.51 19.12
N GLY A 256 -11.64 -9.78 18.02
CA GLY A 256 -11.07 -9.69 16.66
C GLY A 256 -10.65 -8.26 16.30
N TYR A 257 -11.43 -7.26 16.72
CA TYR A 257 -11.05 -5.87 16.57
C TYR A 257 -9.75 -5.52 17.34
N ALA A 258 -9.64 -5.95 18.59
CA ALA A 258 -8.42 -5.76 19.38
C ALA A 258 -7.21 -6.44 18.72
N LEU A 259 -7.36 -7.68 18.24
CA LEU A 259 -6.32 -8.39 17.52
C LEU A 259 -5.91 -7.68 16.22
N MET A 260 -6.87 -7.15 15.46
CA MET A 260 -6.60 -6.36 14.25
C MET A 260 -5.78 -5.11 14.57
N VAL A 261 -6.14 -4.36 15.61
CA VAL A 261 -5.38 -3.16 16.04
C VAL A 261 -3.96 -3.53 16.44
N ILE A 262 -3.79 -4.57 17.25
CA ILE A 262 -2.47 -5.08 17.66
C ILE A 262 -1.64 -5.46 16.43
N PHE A 263 -2.23 -6.15 15.48
CA PHE A 263 -1.55 -6.56 14.25
C PHE A 263 -1.09 -5.37 13.41
N TYR A 264 -1.92 -4.33 13.26
CA TYR A 264 -1.51 -3.11 12.56
C TYR A 264 -0.40 -2.36 13.31
N LEU A 265 -0.47 -2.30 14.65
CA LEU A 265 0.55 -1.65 15.47
C LEU A 265 1.92 -2.34 15.39
N LEU A 266 1.94 -3.68 15.32
CA LEU A 266 3.18 -4.44 15.43
C LEU A 266 3.85 -4.71 14.09
N PHE A 267 3.09 -4.82 12.98
CA PHE A 267 3.65 -5.53 11.83
C PHE A 267 3.36 -4.91 10.46
N SER A 268 2.11 -4.55 10.15
CA SER A 268 1.59 -4.47 8.78
C SER A 268 2.32 -3.51 7.84
N PHE A 269 2.38 -2.23 8.18
CA PHE A 269 2.96 -1.19 7.31
C PHE A 269 4.48 -1.32 7.19
N GLY A 270 5.15 -1.58 8.31
CA GLY A 270 6.60 -1.76 8.36
C GLY A 270 7.08 -2.96 7.54
N PHE A 271 6.34 -4.07 7.61
CA PHE A 271 6.63 -5.26 6.83
C PHE A 271 6.56 -5.00 5.32
N ILE A 272 5.49 -4.36 4.86
CA ILE A 272 5.34 -4.03 3.44
C ILE A 272 6.41 -3.05 2.98
N ALA A 273 6.71 -2.02 3.75
CA ALA A 273 7.77 -1.08 3.43
C ALA A 273 9.16 -1.74 3.38
N TYR A 274 9.44 -2.67 4.31
CA TYR A 274 10.70 -3.41 4.33
C TYR A 274 10.83 -4.35 3.12
N ILE A 275 9.77 -5.11 2.77
CA ILE A 275 9.81 -5.99 1.61
C ILE A 275 9.93 -5.20 0.30
N SER A 276 9.21 -4.07 0.19
CA SER A 276 9.30 -3.17 -0.97
C SER A 276 10.73 -2.65 -1.14
N MET A 277 11.35 -2.20 -0.05
CA MET A 277 12.75 -1.74 -0.08
C MET A 277 13.73 -2.86 -0.43
N TYR A 278 13.55 -4.05 0.15
CA TYR A 278 14.38 -5.21 -0.14
C TYR A 278 14.32 -5.62 -1.63
N LEU A 279 13.12 -5.63 -2.22
CA LEU A 279 12.93 -5.95 -3.64
C LEU A 279 13.55 -4.90 -4.55
N THR A 280 13.33 -3.62 -4.26
CA THR A 280 13.90 -2.51 -5.04
C THR A 280 15.42 -2.53 -4.96
N TRP A 281 15.98 -2.75 -3.77
CA TRP A 281 17.41 -2.85 -3.57
C TRP A 281 18.04 -3.97 -4.38
N LYS A 282 17.45 -5.18 -4.36
CA LYS A 282 17.90 -6.30 -5.20
C LYS A 282 17.83 -6.00 -6.70
N ALA A 283 16.77 -5.34 -7.14
CA ALA A 283 16.62 -4.99 -8.55
C ALA A 283 17.69 -3.97 -8.99
N ILE A 284 17.98 -2.96 -8.17
CA ILE A 284 19.04 -1.98 -8.42
C ILE A 284 20.41 -2.68 -8.48
N GLN A 285 20.73 -3.55 -7.51
CA GLN A 285 21.99 -4.29 -7.51
C GLN A 285 22.18 -5.16 -8.77
N LYS A 286 21.10 -5.83 -9.21
CA LYS A 286 21.15 -6.63 -10.44
C LYS A 286 21.47 -5.79 -11.66
N ILE A 287 20.91 -4.57 -11.76
CA ILE A 287 21.19 -3.67 -12.87
C ILE A 287 22.65 -3.20 -12.83
N LEU A 288 23.15 -2.81 -11.66
CA LEU A 288 24.54 -2.37 -11.49
C LEU A 288 25.54 -3.48 -11.82
N ASN A 289 25.32 -4.70 -11.34
CA ASN A 289 26.22 -5.84 -11.61
C ASN A 289 26.22 -6.29 -13.08
N ASN A 290 25.15 -6.00 -13.84
CA ASN A 290 25.08 -6.30 -15.27
C ASN A 290 25.68 -5.18 -16.14
N SER A 291 25.99 -4.01 -15.56
CA SER A 291 26.56 -2.85 -16.24
C SER A 291 28.09 -2.76 -16.06
N LEU A 292 28.67 -3.59 -15.22
CA LEU A 292 30.10 -3.82 -15.01
C LEU A 292 30.58 -5.05 -15.81
#